data_f40742868a0c14e6fae835e7210368e5
#
_entry.id   f40742868a0c14e6fae835e7210368e5
#
_cell.length_a   1.000
_cell.length_b   1.000
_cell.length_c   1.000
_cell.angle_alpha   90.00
_cell.angle_beta   90.00
_cell.angle_gamma   90.00
#
_symmetry.space_group_name_H-M   'P 1'
#
loop_
_entity.id
_entity.type
_entity.pdbx_description
1 polymer ?
#
loop_
_entity_poly.entity_id
_entity_poly.type
_entity_poly.pdbx_seq_one_letter_code
_entity_poly.pdbx_strand_id
1 'polypeptide(L)'
;MVLVVAVLLLLGPATASWAEIYRWIDERGVANYAEGLESVPQQYRSSAVPVGLSNAPAAPAAAPVAAGPGGPGAAGKATGSGGAQVKFTPGKAVIVEVLLNGSTTTKLILDTGADLSVINPRALVAAGVSLTEGRRAEMRGATGTASVQTVQVDSVAVGTAKVSKLPVISHDIEQDGVDGLLGRNFLDQFKVSIDNEAGIVTLSPK
;
A
#
# COMPACT_ATOMS: atom_id res chain seq x y z
N MET A 1 -50.01 -41.70 28.14
CA MET A 1 -49.89 -41.35 26.72
C MET A 1 -49.06 -40.07 26.64
N VAL A 2 -47.74 -40.19 26.48
CA VAL A 2 -46.78 -39.08 26.52
C VAL A 2 -46.42 -38.74 25.08
N LEU A 3 -46.74 -37.51 24.66
CA LEU A 3 -46.48 -37.02 23.32
C LEU A 3 -45.05 -36.44 23.31
N VAL A 4 -44.13 -37.12 22.60
CA VAL A 4 -42.76 -36.64 22.36
C VAL A 4 -42.79 -35.78 21.10
N VAL A 5 -42.62 -34.46 21.23
CA VAL A 5 -42.45 -33.54 20.11
C VAL A 5 -40.96 -33.50 19.76
N ALA A 6 -40.60 -34.10 18.61
CA ALA A 6 -39.26 -34.01 18.05
C ALA A 6 -39.10 -32.67 17.35
N VAL A 7 -38.25 -31.79 17.89
CA VAL A 7 -37.80 -30.57 17.22
C VAL A 7 -36.65 -30.92 16.28
N LEU A 8 -36.92 -30.90 14.96
CA LEU A 8 -35.93 -31.08 13.92
C LEU A 8 -35.20 -29.74 13.70
N LEU A 9 -34.00 -29.61 14.23
CA LEU A 9 -33.11 -28.49 13.90
C LEU A 9 -32.57 -28.69 12.45
N LEU A 10 -33.09 -27.91 11.53
CA LEU A 10 -32.52 -27.76 10.18
C LEU A 10 -31.26 -26.88 10.27
N LEU A 11 -30.08 -27.50 10.40
CA LEU A 11 -28.82 -26.82 10.08
C LEU A 11 -28.74 -26.69 8.55
N GLY A 12 -29.11 -25.53 8.03
CA GLY A 12 -28.78 -25.15 6.65
C GLY A 12 -27.27 -24.96 6.49
N PRO A 13 -26.68 -25.29 5.31
CA PRO A 13 -25.28 -25.04 5.05
C PRO A 13 -25.03 -23.52 5.11
N ALA A 14 -24.14 -23.08 5.97
CA ALA A 14 -23.61 -21.73 5.97
C ALA A 14 -22.81 -21.52 4.67
N THR A 15 -23.43 -20.91 3.66
CA THR A 15 -22.72 -20.43 2.47
C THR A 15 -21.80 -19.32 2.93
N ALA A 16 -20.47 -19.54 2.88
CA ALA A 16 -19.50 -18.49 3.07
C ALA A 16 -19.73 -17.47 1.94
N SER A 17 -20.44 -16.40 2.25
CA SER A 17 -20.55 -15.23 1.39
C SER A 17 -19.20 -14.55 1.36
N TRP A 18 -18.48 -14.64 0.26
CA TRP A 18 -17.30 -13.81 0.01
C TRP A 18 -17.83 -12.39 -0.14
N ALA A 19 -17.55 -11.55 0.84
CA ALA A 19 -18.00 -10.18 0.78
C ALA A 19 -17.18 -9.44 -0.28
N GLU A 20 -17.88 -8.91 -1.26
CA GLU A 20 -17.32 -8.15 -2.38
C GLU A 20 -16.96 -6.74 -1.87
N ILE A 21 -15.73 -6.26 -2.15
CA ILE A 21 -15.29 -4.93 -1.75
C ILE A 21 -15.73 -3.93 -2.82
N TYR A 22 -16.41 -2.85 -2.40
CA TYR A 22 -16.84 -1.76 -3.27
C TYR A 22 -15.98 -0.52 -3.03
N ARG A 23 -15.64 0.19 -4.12
CA ARG A 23 -14.94 1.48 -4.11
C ARG A 23 -15.86 2.57 -4.65
N TRP A 24 -15.88 3.74 -3.98
CA TRP A 24 -16.54 4.95 -4.48
C TRP A 24 -15.66 6.18 -4.20
N ILE A 25 -15.97 7.27 -4.91
CA ILE A 25 -15.32 8.57 -4.70
C ILE A 25 -16.32 9.48 -3.97
N ASP A 26 -15.90 10.10 -2.87
CA ASP A 26 -16.73 11.06 -2.15
C ASP A 26 -16.68 12.47 -2.80
N GLU A 27 -17.45 13.42 -2.23
CA GLU A 27 -17.54 14.81 -2.73
C GLU A 27 -16.21 15.58 -2.68
N ARG A 28 -15.25 15.09 -1.91
CA ARG A 28 -13.90 15.65 -1.79
C ARG A 28 -12.91 15.02 -2.78
N GLY A 29 -13.38 14.10 -3.63
CA GLY A 29 -12.54 13.36 -4.57
C GLY A 29 -11.72 12.22 -3.92
N VAL A 30 -12.05 11.83 -2.68
CA VAL A 30 -11.35 10.77 -1.96
C VAL A 30 -11.96 9.41 -2.28
N ALA A 31 -11.11 8.43 -2.60
CA ALA A 31 -11.53 7.05 -2.78
C ALA A 31 -11.81 6.40 -1.42
N ASN A 32 -13.00 5.85 -1.27
CA ASN A 32 -13.44 5.11 -0.09
C ASN A 32 -13.72 3.66 -0.48
N TYR A 33 -13.65 2.74 0.49
CA TYR A 33 -13.85 1.32 0.31
C TYR A 33 -14.77 0.77 1.41
N ALA A 34 -15.63 -0.17 1.06
CA ALA A 34 -16.48 -0.89 2.01
C ALA A 34 -16.70 -2.33 1.57
N GLU A 35 -16.87 -3.21 2.53
CA GLU A 35 -17.25 -4.59 2.34
C GLU A 35 -18.78 -4.67 2.20
N GLY A 36 -19.24 -5.16 1.03
CA GLY A 36 -20.65 -5.18 0.67
C GLY A 36 -21.22 -3.83 0.23
N LEU A 37 -22.10 -3.85 -0.77
CA LEU A 37 -22.75 -2.64 -1.29
C LEU A 37 -23.62 -1.93 -0.22
N GLU A 38 -24.14 -2.69 0.73
CA GLU A 38 -24.94 -2.19 1.86
C GLU A 38 -24.14 -1.29 2.80
N SER A 39 -22.84 -1.50 2.91
CA SER A 39 -21.92 -0.67 3.73
C SER A 39 -21.52 0.63 3.04
N VAL A 40 -21.79 0.77 1.74
CA VAL A 40 -21.61 2.04 1.00
C VAL A 40 -22.73 3.01 1.36
N PRO A 41 -22.43 4.30 1.71
CA PRO A 41 -23.45 5.30 1.94
C PRO A 41 -24.40 5.42 0.74
N GLN A 42 -25.71 5.52 0.99
CA GLN A 42 -26.76 5.41 -0.02
C GLN A 42 -26.56 6.33 -1.23
N GLN A 43 -26.05 7.53 -1.00
CA GLN A 43 -25.77 8.55 -2.04
C GLN A 43 -24.68 8.13 -3.04
N TYR A 44 -23.80 7.20 -2.65
CA TYR A 44 -22.67 6.74 -3.48
C TYR A 44 -22.88 5.33 -4.06
N ARG A 45 -23.95 4.61 -3.68
CA ARG A 45 -24.19 3.22 -4.12
C ARG A 45 -24.28 3.08 -5.63
N SER A 46 -24.85 4.08 -6.31
CA SER A 46 -24.97 4.08 -7.78
C SER A 46 -23.64 4.29 -8.51
N SER A 47 -22.66 4.88 -7.84
CA SER A 47 -21.30 5.14 -8.37
C SER A 47 -20.24 4.20 -7.79
N ALA A 48 -20.61 3.35 -6.83
CA ALA A 48 -19.74 2.36 -6.26
C ALA A 48 -19.46 1.24 -7.26
N VAL A 49 -18.18 0.95 -7.50
CA VAL A 49 -17.73 -0.14 -8.37
C VAL A 49 -17.15 -1.26 -7.53
N PRO A 50 -17.51 -2.53 -7.82
CA PRO A 50 -16.89 -3.66 -7.15
C PRO A 50 -15.40 -3.71 -7.50
N VAL A 51 -14.56 -3.81 -6.47
CA VAL A 51 -13.12 -4.06 -6.62
C VAL A 51 -12.95 -5.57 -6.60
N GLY A 52 -13.18 -6.19 -7.75
CA GLY A 52 -12.95 -7.63 -7.87
C GLY A 52 -11.46 -7.91 -7.67
N LEU A 53 -11.12 -8.83 -6.78
CA LEU A 53 -9.85 -9.54 -6.81
C LEU A 53 -9.88 -10.50 -8.01
N SER A 54 -10.03 -9.95 -9.21
CA SER A 54 -10.00 -10.69 -10.45
C SER A 54 -8.58 -10.56 -11.01
N ASN A 55 -7.90 -11.67 -11.07
CA ASN A 55 -6.60 -11.84 -11.74
C ASN A 55 -6.82 -11.78 -13.27
N ALA A 56 -7.45 -10.70 -13.77
CA ALA A 56 -7.60 -10.45 -15.19
C ALA A 56 -6.53 -9.45 -15.65
N PRO A 57 -5.92 -9.66 -16.83
CA PRO A 57 -4.91 -8.75 -17.35
C PRO A 57 -5.51 -7.35 -17.53
N ALA A 58 -4.77 -6.34 -17.06
CA ALA A 58 -5.16 -4.94 -17.09
C ALA A 58 -5.53 -4.47 -18.48
N ALA A 59 -6.76 -3.97 -18.64
CA ALA A 59 -7.14 -3.19 -19.80
C ALA A 59 -6.36 -1.86 -19.84
N PRO A 60 -6.06 -1.30 -21.04
CA PRO A 60 -5.20 -0.14 -21.17
C PRO A 60 -5.80 1.09 -20.47
N ALA A 61 -4.93 1.76 -19.72
CA ALA A 61 -5.25 2.91 -18.89
C ALA A 61 -5.92 4.04 -19.68
N ALA A 62 -7.06 4.49 -19.20
CA ALA A 62 -7.64 5.76 -19.60
C ALA A 62 -6.82 6.91 -19.00
N ALA A 63 -6.73 8.01 -19.78
CA ALA A 63 -5.89 9.17 -19.55
C ALA A 63 -5.99 9.82 -18.16
N PRO A 64 -4.95 10.54 -17.72
CA PRO A 64 -4.84 11.09 -16.37
C PRO A 64 -5.82 12.25 -16.17
N VAL A 65 -6.71 12.14 -15.18
CA VAL A 65 -7.41 13.28 -14.60
C VAL A 65 -6.51 13.97 -13.59
N ALA A 66 -6.37 15.26 -13.77
CA ALA A 66 -5.51 16.15 -13.00
C ALA A 66 -5.77 16.05 -11.49
N ALA A 67 -4.69 15.92 -10.73
CA ALA A 67 -4.68 16.02 -9.29
C ALA A 67 -5.00 17.44 -8.83
N GLY A 68 -6.01 17.59 -7.97
CA GLY A 68 -6.27 18.81 -7.22
C GLY A 68 -5.25 19.00 -6.08
N PRO A 69 -5.00 20.24 -5.64
CA PRO A 69 -3.91 20.55 -4.71
C PRO A 69 -4.28 20.22 -3.27
N GLY A 70 -3.67 19.22 -2.69
CA GLY A 70 -3.75 18.92 -1.25
C GLY A 70 -2.49 19.36 -0.53
N GLY A 71 -2.58 20.42 0.21
CA GLY A 71 -1.88 20.95 1.38
C GLY A 71 -0.35 20.80 1.58
N PRO A 72 0.28 21.84 2.17
CA PRO A 72 1.71 22.06 2.08
C PRO A 72 2.49 21.33 3.18
N GLY A 73 3.25 20.35 2.82
CA GLY A 73 4.39 19.87 3.60
C GLY A 73 5.63 20.17 2.79
N ALA A 74 6.42 21.17 3.18
CA ALA A 74 7.71 21.45 2.57
C ALA A 74 8.68 20.30 2.84
N ALA A 75 8.57 19.25 2.04
CA ALA A 75 9.57 18.21 1.90
C ALA A 75 10.53 18.66 0.80
N GLY A 76 11.82 18.71 1.08
CA GLY A 76 12.82 18.94 0.08
C GLY A 76 12.58 17.97 -1.08
N LYS A 77 12.68 18.49 -2.31
CA LYS A 77 12.38 17.75 -3.53
C LYS A 77 13.22 16.46 -3.56
N ALA A 78 12.56 15.32 -3.43
CA ALA A 78 13.21 14.02 -3.57
C ALA A 78 13.78 13.90 -4.99
N THR A 79 15.04 13.53 -5.12
CA THR A 79 15.72 13.39 -6.40
C THR A 79 16.15 11.94 -6.53
N GLY A 80 15.63 11.26 -7.55
CA GLY A 80 15.97 9.88 -7.86
C GLY A 80 17.18 9.80 -8.81
N SER A 81 18.06 8.84 -8.61
CA SER A 81 19.21 8.55 -9.46
C SER A 81 19.50 7.05 -9.52
N GLY A 82 20.20 6.59 -10.57
CA GLY A 82 20.57 5.19 -10.76
C GLY A 82 19.40 4.31 -11.20
N GLY A 83 19.61 2.99 -11.21
CA GLY A 83 18.60 2.00 -11.60
C GLY A 83 18.77 0.70 -10.83
N ALA A 84 17.79 -0.20 -10.92
CA ALA A 84 17.85 -1.51 -10.29
C ALA A 84 17.02 -2.53 -11.05
N GLN A 85 17.40 -3.81 -10.90
CA GLN A 85 16.57 -4.95 -11.25
C GLN A 85 16.40 -5.85 -10.02
N VAL A 86 15.17 -6.22 -9.75
CA VAL A 86 14.80 -7.07 -8.62
C VAL A 86 14.06 -8.28 -9.15
N LYS A 87 14.52 -9.47 -8.77
CA LYS A 87 13.84 -10.73 -9.09
C LYS A 87 12.77 -11.02 -8.05
N PHE A 88 11.62 -11.51 -8.50
CA PHE A 88 10.54 -11.93 -7.61
C PHE A 88 9.88 -13.22 -8.12
N THR A 89 9.08 -13.86 -7.27
CA THR A 89 8.28 -15.02 -7.67
C THR A 89 6.93 -14.57 -8.17
N PRO A 90 6.53 -14.84 -9.43
CA PRO A 90 5.20 -14.51 -9.94
C PRO A 90 4.09 -15.02 -9.02
N GLY A 91 3.06 -14.20 -8.83
CA GLY A 91 1.92 -14.50 -7.94
C GLY A 91 2.20 -14.29 -6.44
N LYS A 92 3.39 -13.80 -6.07
CA LYS A 92 3.73 -13.41 -4.69
C LYS A 92 4.04 -11.92 -4.61
N ALA A 93 3.98 -11.37 -3.38
CA ALA A 93 4.40 -10.00 -3.13
C ALA A 93 5.86 -9.80 -3.58
N VAL A 94 6.14 -8.66 -4.21
CA VAL A 94 7.49 -8.28 -4.63
C VAL A 94 8.23 -7.73 -3.43
N ILE A 95 9.12 -8.52 -2.83
CA ILE A 95 9.94 -8.09 -1.70
C ILE A 95 11.28 -7.61 -2.24
N VAL A 96 11.68 -6.40 -1.84
CA VAL A 96 12.92 -5.76 -2.25
C VAL A 96 13.82 -5.49 -1.06
N GLU A 97 15.13 -5.68 -1.23
CA GLU A 97 16.13 -5.24 -0.27
C GLU A 97 16.40 -3.76 -0.46
N VAL A 98 16.21 -3.01 0.60
CA VAL A 98 16.32 -1.56 0.63
C VAL A 98 17.42 -1.15 1.60
N LEU A 99 18.34 -0.32 1.15
CA LEU A 99 19.40 0.26 1.97
C LEU A 99 18.98 1.64 2.47
N LEU A 100 18.83 1.78 3.77
CA LEU A 100 18.50 3.03 4.46
C LEU A 100 19.78 3.73 4.91
N ASN A 101 19.92 5.01 4.60
CA ASN A 101 21.04 5.88 4.98
C ASN A 101 22.43 5.29 4.68
N GLY A 102 22.51 4.37 3.69
CA GLY A 102 23.75 3.72 3.30
C GLY A 102 24.31 2.72 4.31
N SER A 103 23.59 2.40 5.39
CA SER A 103 24.09 1.57 6.51
C SER A 103 23.19 0.39 6.87
N THR A 104 21.87 0.53 6.77
CA THR A 104 20.91 -0.46 7.26
C THR A 104 20.13 -1.07 6.11
N THR A 105 20.26 -2.39 5.91
CA THR A 105 19.45 -3.13 4.94
C THR A 105 18.16 -3.59 5.61
N THR A 106 17.05 -3.37 4.92
CA THR A 106 15.71 -3.77 5.35
C THR A 106 14.95 -4.38 4.18
N LYS A 107 13.90 -5.17 4.44
CA LYS A 107 13.07 -5.80 3.42
C LYS A 107 11.72 -5.11 3.36
N LEU A 108 11.39 -4.55 2.22
CA LEU A 108 10.11 -3.88 2.00
C LEU A 108 9.33 -4.57 0.87
N ILE A 109 8.00 -4.55 0.96
CA ILE A 109 7.13 -4.93 -0.15
C ILE A 109 7.05 -3.73 -1.09
N LEU A 110 7.29 -3.94 -2.39
CA LEU A 110 7.04 -2.93 -3.41
C LEU A 110 5.53 -2.79 -3.58
N ASP A 111 5.00 -1.62 -3.22
CA ASP A 111 3.56 -1.34 -3.20
C ASP A 111 3.21 -0.09 -4.01
N THR A 112 2.65 -0.31 -5.21
CA THR A 112 2.19 0.77 -6.09
C THR A 112 0.88 1.41 -5.62
N GLY A 113 0.21 0.82 -4.64
CA GLY A 113 -1.03 1.34 -4.02
C GLY A 113 -0.77 2.26 -2.83
N ALA A 114 0.43 2.22 -2.23
CA ALA A 114 0.80 3.07 -1.12
C ALA A 114 1.38 4.40 -1.63
N ASP A 115 0.80 5.54 -1.24
CA ASP A 115 1.32 6.87 -1.63
C ASP A 115 2.66 7.17 -0.97
N LEU A 116 2.84 6.78 0.29
CA LEU A 116 4.07 6.93 1.06
C LEU A 116 4.63 5.56 1.45
N SER A 117 5.95 5.47 1.48
CA SER A 117 6.63 4.31 2.03
C SER A 117 6.37 4.22 3.54
N VAL A 118 6.16 3.01 4.04
CA VAL A 118 5.96 2.69 5.46
C VAL A 118 7.14 1.84 5.91
N ILE A 119 7.80 2.23 6.98
CA ILE A 119 8.98 1.51 7.47
C ILE A 119 8.85 1.29 8.98
N ASN A 120 9.15 0.07 9.40
CA ASN A 120 9.14 -0.32 10.81
C ASN A 120 10.03 0.63 11.64
N PRO A 121 9.54 1.15 12.78
CA PRO A 121 10.32 2.04 13.66
C PRO A 121 11.69 1.48 14.03
N ARG A 122 11.81 0.17 14.23
CA ARG A 122 13.10 -0.47 14.58
C ARG A 122 14.12 -0.33 13.45
N ALA A 123 13.71 -0.52 12.20
CA ALA A 123 14.58 -0.36 11.04
C ALA A 123 15.01 1.10 10.86
N LEU A 124 14.11 2.06 11.10
CA LEU A 124 14.43 3.50 11.06
C LEU A 124 15.44 3.89 12.11
N VAL A 125 15.26 3.45 13.37
CA VAL A 125 16.22 3.71 14.46
C VAL A 125 17.57 3.08 14.16
N ALA A 126 17.61 1.84 13.65
CA ALA A 126 18.85 1.18 13.25
C ALA A 126 19.58 1.94 12.13
N ALA A 127 18.84 2.62 11.25
CA ALA A 127 19.36 3.49 10.19
C ALA A 127 19.75 4.90 10.69
N GLY A 128 19.67 5.17 12.01
CA GLY A 128 20.01 6.45 12.61
C GLY A 128 18.95 7.54 12.41
N VAL A 129 17.70 7.17 12.06
CA VAL A 129 16.60 8.13 11.89
C VAL A 129 16.00 8.46 13.27
N SER A 130 15.93 9.75 13.59
CA SER A 130 15.26 10.23 14.80
C SER A 130 13.75 10.18 14.63
N LEU A 131 13.05 9.46 15.51
CA LEU A 131 11.59 9.40 15.52
C LEU A 131 10.99 10.57 16.34
N THR A 132 11.74 11.23 17.21
CA THR A 132 11.24 12.31 18.07
C THR A 132 10.91 13.58 17.29
N GLU A 133 11.53 13.77 16.13
CA GLU A 133 11.31 14.91 15.23
C GLU A 133 10.18 14.63 14.20
N GLY A 134 9.55 13.47 14.30
CA GLY A 134 8.48 13.07 13.40
C GLY A 134 7.23 13.96 13.52
N ARG A 135 6.61 14.27 12.38
CA ARG A 135 5.32 14.97 12.34
C ARG A 135 4.20 13.95 12.47
N ARG A 136 3.21 14.26 13.30
CA ARG A 136 2.00 13.44 13.38
C ARG A 136 1.22 13.50 12.07
N ALA A 137 0.78 12.36 11.61
CA ALA A 137 -0.05 12.18 10.42
C ALA A 137 -1.11 11.11 10.68
N GLU A 138 -2.14 11.08 9.85
CA GLU A 138 -3.11 9.98 9.84
C GLU A 138 -2.86 9.13 8.60
N MET A 139 -2.66 7.84 8.81
CA MET A 139 -2.60 6.85 7.75
C MET A 139 -3.96 6.17 7.63
N ARG A 140 -4.50 6.15 6.42
CA ARG A 140 -5.71 5.39 6.08
C ARG A 140 -5.32 4.16 5.29
N GLY A 141 -5.72 3.00 5.79
CA GLY A 141 -5.50 1.71 5.16
C GLY A 141 -6.81 0.92 5.06
N ALA A 142 -6.73 -0.27 4.51
CA ALA A 142 -7.87 -1.17 4.36
C ALA A 142 -8.56 -1.53 5.70
N THR A 143 -7.81 -1.50 6.80
CA THR A 143 -8.28 -1.84 8.15
C THR A 143 -8.71 -0.63 8.99
N GLY A 144 -8.66 0.60 8.43
CA GLY A 144 -9.09 1.81 9.13
C GLY A 144 -8.06 2.94 9.12
N THR A 145 -8.17 3.83 10.11
CA THR A 145 -7.28 4.98 10.28
C THR A 145 -6.40 4.78 11.50
N ALA A 146 -5.10 4.98 11.33
CA ALA A 146 -4.12 4.95 12.42
C ALA A 146 -3.39 6.30 12.54
N SER A 147 -3.14 6.75 13.78
CA SER A 147 -2.26 7.89 14.02
C SER A 147 -0.81 7.40 13.91
N VAL A 148 -0.07 8.00 13.01
CA VAL A 148 1.31 7.63 12.67
C VAL A 148 2.23 8.84 12.73
N GLN A 149 3.52 8.59 12.60
CA GLN A 149 4.51 9.65 12.47
C GLN A 149 5.15 9.59 11.08
N THR A 150 5.31 10.75 10.45
CA THR A 150 6.10 10.91 9.23
C THR A 150 7.48 11.43 9.60
N VAL A 151 8.53 10.72 9.19
CA VAL A 151 9.93 11.09 9.40
C VAL A 151 10.64 11.19 8.06
N GLN A 152 11.77 11.88 8.01
CA GLN A 152 12.58 11.99 6.80
C GLN A 152 13.79 11.05 6.89
N VAL A 153 13.96 10.21 5.86
CA VAL A 153 15.14 9.36 5.68
C VAL A 153 16.09 10.05 4.69
N ASP A 154 17.36 10.19 5.06
CA ASP A 154 18.35 10.91 4.23
C ASP A 154 18.59 10.24 2.89
N SER A 155 18.57 8.89 2.85
CA SER A 155 18.61 8.16 1.60
C SER A 155 17.95 6.79 1.71
N VAL A 156 17.22 6.44 0.65
CA VAL A 156 16.61 5.13 0.44
C VAL A 156 17.09 4.60 -0.90
N ALA A 157 17.63 3.39 -0.94
CA ALA A 157 18.17 2.82 -2.18
C ALA A 157 17.76 1.36 -2.38
N VAL A 158 17.47 1.00 -3.64
CA VAL A 158 17.30 -0.36 -4.13
C VAL A 158 18.37 -0.58 -5.21
N GLY A 159 19.38 -1.40 -4.93
CA GLY A 159 20.56 -1.48 -5.79
C GLY A 159 21.21 -0.10 -5.97
N THR A 160 21.29 0.39 -7.24
CA THR A 160 21.80 1.74 -7.52
C THR A 160 20.68 2.79 -7.66
N ALA A 161 19.41 2.38 -7.67
CA ALA A 161 18.27 3.30 -7.65
C ALA A 161 18.16 3.94 -6.25
N LYS A 162 18.47 5.23 -6.16
CA LYS A 162 18.58 5.95 -4.88
C LYS A 162 17.72 7.21 -4.88
N VAL A 163 16.99 7.43 -3.81
CA VAL A 163 16.23 8.67 -3.53
C VAL A 163 16.73 9.28 -2.24
N SER A 164 17.01 10.59 -2.29
CA SER A 164 17.46 11.36 -1.12
C SER A 164 16.31 12.12 -0.49
N LYS A 165 16.37 12.30 0.86
CA LYS A 165 15.41 13.10 1.63
C LYS A 165 13.96 12.60 1.46
N LEU A 166 13.78 11.28 1.54
CA LEU A 166 12.47 10.65 1.37
C LEU A 166 11.65 10.75 2.66
N PRO A 167 10.44 11.36 2.64
CA PRO A 167 9.52 11.27 3.77
C PRO A 167 8.90 9.87 3.82
N VAL A 168 8.89 9.25 4.98
CA VAL A 168 8.31 7.92 5.19
C VAL A 168 7.42 7.91 6.43
N ILE A 169 6.46 7.00 6.48
CA ILE A 169 5.63 6.72 7.64
C ILE A 169 6.40 5.74 8.54
N SER A 170 6.56 6.10 9.82
CA SER A 170 7.08 5.21 10.85
C SER A 170 5.93 4.39 11.42
N HIS A 171 5.79 3.14 10.99
CA HIS A 171 4.74 2.23 11.44
C HIS A 171 5.13 0.77 11.21
N ASP A 172 4.72 -0.11 12.11
CA ASP A 172 4.89 -1.56 11.94
C ASP A 172 3.65 -2.12 11.23
N ILE A 173 3.84 -2.77 10.09
CA ILE A 173 2.76 -3.39 9.32
C ILE A 173 2.37 -4.77 9.84
N GLU A 174 3.03 -5.25 10.92
CA GLU A 174 2.78 -6.54 11.57
C GLU A 174 2.81 -7.74 10.61
N GLN A 175 3.70 -7.70 9.62
CA GLN A 175 3.88 -8.77 8.64
C GLN A 175 5.25 -9.43 8.80
N ASP A 176 5.26 -10.75 9.02
CA ASP A 176 6.48 -11.51 9.20
C ASP A 176 7.42 -11.45 7.99
N GLY A 177 8.71 -11.25 8.27
CA GLY A 177 9.77 -11.31 7.26
C GLY A 177 9.93 -10.06 6.40
N VAL A 178 9.13 -9.01 6.64
CA VAL A 178 9.25 -7.71 5.99
C VAL A 178 9.14 -6.57 7.00
N ASP A 179 9.81 -5.47 6.72
CA ASP A 179 9.89 -4.31 7.62
C ASP A 179 9.01 -3.14 7.16
N GLY A 180 8.19 -3.34 6.13
CA GLY A 180 7.29 -2.29 5.64
C GLY A 180 6.99 -2.36 4.15
N LEU A 181 6.57 -1.19 3.61
CA LEU A 181 6.16 -0.99 2.22
C LEU A 181 7.03 0.06 1.55
N LEU A 182 7.43 -0.18 0.30
CA LEU A 182 8.09 0.79 -0.57
C LEU A 182 7.04 1.40 -1.50
N GLY A 183 6.59 2.61 -1.19
CA GLY A 183 5.47 3.28 -1.82
C GLY A 183 5.85 4.14 -3.02
N ARG A 184 4.83 4.80 -3.58
CA ARG A 184 4.92 5.63 -4.78
C ARG A 184 5.85 6.83 -4.64
N ASN A 185 5.99 7.40 -3.44
CA ASN A 185 6.93 8.50 -3.21
C ASN A 185 8.39 8.15 -3.57
N PHE A 186 8.75 6.86 -3.49
CA PHE A 186 10.01 6.34 -4.02
C PHE A 186 9.87 5.92 -5.50
N LEU A 187 8.86 5.11 -5.82
CA LEU A 187 8.69 4.50 -7.14
C LEU A 187 8.50 5.53 -8.25
N ASP A 188 7.78 6.62 -7.97
CA ASP A 188 7.52 7.71 -8.92
C ASP A 188 8.77 8.54 -9.29
N GLN A 189 9.92 8.28 -8.67
CA GLN A 189 11.19 8.87 -9.08
C GLN A 189 11.83 8.12 -10.26
N PHE A 190 11.31 6.94 -10.59
CA PHE A 190 11.83 6.03 -11.61
C PHE A 190 10.75 5.66 -12.64
N LYS A 191 11.19 5.22 -13.80
CA LYS A 191 10.35 4.44 -14.71
C LYS A 191 10.34 3.00 -14.20
N VAL A 192 9.18 2.54 -13.70
CA VAL A 192 8.99 1.19 -13.17
C VAL A 192 8.41 0.30 -14.26
N SER A 193 9.04 -0.86 -14.49
CA SER A 193 8.51 -1.93 -15.34
C SER A 193 8.47 -3.23 -14.57
N ILE A 194 7.33 -3.92 -14.62
CA ILE A 194 7.12 -5.20 -13.95
C ILE A 194 6.84 -6.25 -15.01
N ASP A 195 7.76 -7.20 -15.16
CA ASP A 195 7.63 -8.36 -16.01
C ASP A 195 7.23 -9.56 -15.16
N ASN A 196 5.94 -9.90 -15.21
CA ASN A 196 5.39 -11.01 -14.44
C ASN A 196 5.77 -12.38 -15.00
N GLU A 197 6.13 -12.47 -16.28
CA GLU A 197 6.56 -13.75 -16.89
C GLU A 197 8.01 -14.06 -16.48
N ALA A 198 8.88 -13.07 -16.60
CA ALA A 198 10.27 -13.20 -16.19
C ALA A 198 10.46 -13.11 -14.66
N GLY A 199 9.48 -12.62 -13.90
CA GLY A 199 9.59 -12.35 -12.47
C GLY A 199 10.62 -11.27 -12.15
N ILE A 200 10.62 -10.17 -12.93
CA ILE A 200 11.60 -9.10 -12.81
C ILE A 200 10.90 -7.74 -12.69
N VAL A 201 11.28 -6.97 -11.69
CA VAL A 201 10.99 -5.52 -11.62
C VAL A 201 12.24 -4.75 -12.03
N THR A 202 12.07 -3.80 -12.93
CA THR A 202 13.14 -2.88 -13.37
C THR A 202 12.80 -1.45 -12.97
N LEU A 203 13.72 -0.81 -12.27
CA LEU A 203 13.71 0.62 -11.99
C LEU A 203 14.74 1.30 -12.89
N SER A 204 14.31 2.23 -13.72
CA SER A 204 15.20 2.99 -14.62
C SER A 204 15.08 4.48 -14.33
N PRO A 205 16.14 5.28 -14.51
CA PRO A 205 16.05 6.74 -14.42
C PRO A 205 14.95 7.28 -15.33
N LYS A 206 14.29 8.36 -14.92
CA LYS A 206 13.37 9.13 -15.75
C LYS A 206 14.08 10.09 -16.65
#